data_bc43cdcdaa42abb229940fc5909ae805
#
_entry.id   bc43cdcdaa42abb229940fc5909ae805
#
_cell.length_a   1.000
_cell.length_b   1.000
_cell.length_c   1.000
_cell.angle_alpha   90.00
_cell.angle_beta   90.00
_cell.angle_gamma   90.00
#
_symmetry.space_group_name_H-M   'P 1'
#
loop_
_entity.id
_entity.type
_entity.pdbx_description
1 polymer ?
#
loop_
_entity_poly.entity_id
_entity_poly.type
_entity_poly.pdbx_seq_one_letter_code
_entity_poly.pdbx_strand_id
1 'polypeptide(L)'
;LEAFQFEKSSDEGQKWNGRVDLWIATNGREEYIEAKAGWVSLLARTPVAEQLSRVVQSASEDAKEVIWPTRKSTRFTGLAFCPIWISGKQQEKLEERIYELLDTAKKLNSDVTAWFFPSILRNKKDEQGKIYPGVILLANAVSRS
;
A
#
# COMPACT_ATOMS: atom_id res chain seq x y z
N LEU A 1 -13.60 8.35 -13.43
CA LEU A 1 -13.17 7.91 -12.10
C LEU A 1 -13.29 9.11 -11.16
N GLU A 2 -14.25 9.10 -10.28
CA GLU A 2 -14.38 10.15 -9.26
C GLU A 2 -13.92 9.57 -7.93
N ALA A 3 -12.90 10.19 -7.34
CA ALA A 3 -12.43 9.88 -6.00
C ALA A 3 -12.88 11.01 -5.06
N PHE A 4 -13.62 10.68 -4.03
CA PHE A 4 -14.09 11.64 -3.03
C PHE A 4 -13.61 11.27 -1.65
N GLN A 5 -13.28 12.28 -0.88
CA GLN A 5 -12.96 12.18 0.52
C GLN A 5 -14.18 12.58 1.33
N PHE A 6 -14.75 11.67 2.09
CA PHE A 6 -15.94 11.96 2.90
C PHE A 6 -15.59 12.05 4.39
N GLU A 7 -16.07 13.12 5.03
CA GLU A 7 -16.19 13.19 6.47
C GLU A 7 -17.59 12.71 6.87
N LYS A 8 -17.65 11.75 7.80
CA LYS A 8 -18.93 11.23 8.29
C LYS A 8 -19.32 11.87 9.61
N SER A 9 -20.52 12.46 9.67
CA SER A 9 -21.25 12.70 10.91
C SER A 9 -22.26 11.58 11.12
N SER A 10 -22.29 10.94 12.30
CA SER A 10 -23.37 10.02 12.65
C SER A 10 -24.55 10.79 13.21
N ASP A 11 -25.77 10.39 12.88
CA ASP A 11 -27.02 10.99 13.36
C ASP A 11 -27.23 10.87 14.89
N GLU A 12 -26.35 10.18 15.60
CA GLU A 12 -26.45 9.93 17.05
C GLU A 12 -25.47 10.75 17.90
N GLY A 13 -24.88 11.80 17.38
CA GLY A 13 -24.04 12.72 18.16
C GLY A 13 -22.66 12.19 18.56
N GLN A 14 -22.30 10.97 18.16
CA GLN A 14 -20.94 10.45 18.26
C GLN A 14 -20.14 10.84 17.02
N LYS A 15 -19.17 11.72 17.19
CA LYS A 15 -18.19 12.02 16.14
C LYS A 15 -17.27 10.82 15.95
N TRP A 16 -17.58 9.97 15.01
CA TRP A 16 -16.64 8.98 14.50
C TRP A 16 -15.73 9.68 13.49
N ASN A 17 -14.49 9.89 13.84
CA ASN A 17 -13.47 10.37 12.92
C ASN A 17 -12.96 9.19 12.07
N GLY A 18 -13.87 8.48 11.41
CA GLY A 18 -13.53 7.47 10.44
C GLY A 18 -13.41 8.10 9.06
N ARG A 19 -12.19 8.30 8.60
CA ARG A 19 -11.89 8.79 7.26
C ARG A 19 -11.60 7.60 6.37
N VAL A 20 -12.34 7.44 5.29
CA VAL A 20 -12.00 6.52 4.21
C VAL A 20 -10.99 7.21 3.31
N ASP A 21 -9.85 6.57 3.06
CA ASP A 21 -8.79 7.17 2.26
C ASP A 21 -9.20 7.33 0.79
N LEU A 22 -9.87 6.32 0.23
CA LEU A 22 -10.34 6.36 -1.14
C LEU A 22 -11.64 5.56 -1.30
N TRP A 23 -12.60 6.14 -2.01
CA TRP A 23 -13.82 5.47 -2.42
C TRP A 23 -13.92 5.51 -3.95
N ILE A 24 -14.23 4.37 -4.54
CA ILE A 24 -14.38 4.22 -5.99
C ILE A 24 -15.76 3.62 -6.27
N ALA A 25 -16.52 4.27 -7.15
CA ALA A 25 -17.77 3.73 -7.64
C ALA A 25 -17.71 3.59 -9.17
N THR A 26 -17.98 2.39 -9.66
CA THR A 26 -18.04 2.09 -11.09
C THR A 26 -19.14 1.06 -11.37
N ASN A 27 -20.02 1.33 -12.34
CA ASN A 27 -21.01 0.37 -12.83
C ASN A 27 -21.81 -0.34 -11.72
N GLY A 28 -22.24 0.40 -10.70
CA GLY A 28 -23.04 -0.13 -9.58
C GLY A 28 -22.23 -0.93 -8.53
N ARG A 29 -20.91 -0.92 -8.62
CA ARG A 29 -20.01 -1.48 -7.61
C ARG A 29 -19.32 -0.36 -6.86
N GLU A 30 -19.21 -0.52 -5.56
CA GLU A 30 -18.49 0.41 -4.68
C GLU A 30 -17.31 -0.29 -4.05
N GLU A 31 -16.19 0.38 -3.97
CA GLU A 31 -14.97 -0.10 -3.32
C GLU A 31 -14.43 0.97 -2.39
N TYR A 32 -14.20 0.58 -1.15
CA TYR A 32 -13.55 1.41 -0.13
C TYR A 32 -12.13 0.91 0.07
N ILE A 33 -11.18 1.82 -0.03
CA ILE A 33 -9.77 1.51 0.08
C ILE A 33 -9.19 2.25 1.28
N GLU A 34 -8.61 1.49 2.20
CA GLU A 34 -7.75 2.01 3.25
C GLU A 34 -6.29 1.82 2.84
N ALA A 35 -5.56 2.92 2.76
CA ALA A 35 -4.18 2.92 2.30
C ALA A 35 -3.21 3.13 3.47
N LYS A 36 -2.14 2.36 3.47
CA LYS A 36 -0.99 2.54 4.37
C LYS A 36 0.27 2.73 3.56
N ALA A 37 1.04 3.74 3.91
CA ALA A 37 2.38 3.91 3.38
C ALA A 37 3.40 3.32 4.36
N GLY A 38 4.37 2.59 3.83
CA GLY A 38 5.48 2.07 4.61
C GLY A 38 6.74 1.96 3.78
N TRP A 39 7.80 2.60 4.24
CA TRP A 39 9.10 2.55 3.59
C TRP A 39 9.73 1.16 3.70
N VAL A 40 10.27 0.66 2.60
CA VAL A 40 10.97 -0.62 2.54
C VAL A 40 12.43 -0.40 2.17
N SER A 41 13.30 -0.84 3.06
CA SER A 41 14.75 -0.83 2.85
C SER A 41 15.23 -2.15 2.25
N LEU A 42 15.93 -2.09 1.13
CA LEU A 42 16.47 -3.27 0.47
C LEU A 42 17.61 -3.95 1.25
N LEU A 43 18.23 -3.23 2.18
CA LEU A 43 19.39 -3.70 2.95
C LEU A 43 19.17 -3.70 4.46
N ALA A 44 17.93 -3.56 4.92
CA ALA A 44 17.62 -3.67 6.33
C ALA A 44 17.88 -5.09 6.86
N ARG A 45 18.11 -5.20 8.17
CA ARG A 45 18.19 -6.51 8.85
C ARG A 45 16.87 -7.25 8.78
N THR A 46 15.74 -6.52 8.84
CA THR A 46 14.42 -7.09 8.68
C THR A 46 14.23 -7.53 7.22
N PRO A 47 13.88 -8.79 6.96
CA PRO A 47 13.64 -9.28 5.62
C PRO A 47 12.59 -8.45 4.87
N VAL A 48 12.76 -8.27 3.57
CA VAL A 48 11.84 -7.51 2.72
C VAL A 48 10.42 -8.08 2.79
N ALA A 49 10.28 -9.40 2.80
CA ALA A 49 8.97 -10.05 2.94
C ALA A 49 8.23 -9.61 4.21
N GLU A 50 8.93 -9.52 5.33
CA GLU A 50 8.36 -9.06 6.60
C GLU A 50 8.00 -7.58 6.56
N GLN A 51 8.85 -6.73 5.96
CA GLN A 51 8.57 -5.31 5.82
C GLN A 51 7.29 -5.09 5.00
N LEU A 52 7.17 -5.73 3.84
CA LEU A 52 5.99 -5.65 2.97
C LEU A 52 4.74 -6.20 3.67
N SER A 53 4.84 -7.35 4.32
CA SER A 53 3.73 -8.00 5.01
C SER A 53 3.16 -7.14 6.13
N ARG A 54 4.00 -6.45 6.89
CA ARG A 54 3.55 -5.54 7.96
C ARG A 54 2.67 -4.41 7.42
N VAL A 55 3.06 -3.83 6.28
CA VAL A 55 2.31 -2.71 5.69
C VAL A 55 0.97 -3.19 5.16
N VAL A 56 0.95 -4.29 4.40
CA VAL A 56 -0.30 -4.81 3.82
C VAL A 56 -1.24 -5.36 4.87
N GLN A 57 -0.72 -5.96 5.94
CA GLN A 57 -1.52 -6.42 7.07
C GLN A 57 -2.17 -5.24 7.79
N SER A 58 -1.40 -4.19 8.09
CA SER A 58 -1.94 -2.99 8.73
C SER A 58 -3.03 -2.32 7.90
N ALA A 59 -2.82 -2.20 6.59
CA ALA A 59 -3.85 -1.67 5.68
C ALA A 59 -5.11 -2.54 5.68
N SER A 60 -4.95 -3.87 5.69
CA SER A 60 -6.08 -4.81 5.70
C SER A 60 -6.84 -4.79 7.02
N GLU A 61 -6.16 -4.64 8.15
CA GLU A 61 -6.79 -4.48 9.47
C GLU A 61 -7.61 -3.19 9.54
N ASP A 62 -7.05 -2.07 9.10
CA ASP A 62 -7.78 -0.80 9.04
C ASP A 62 -9.02 -0.89 8.12
N ALA A 63 -8.89 -1.54 6.98
CA ALA A 63 -10.02 -1.75 6.07
C ALA A 63 -11.14 -2.60 6.69
N LYS A 64 -10.82 -3.54 7.58
CA LYS A 64 -11.82 -4.32 8.34
C LYS A 64 -12.55 -3.50 9.38
N GLU A 65 -11.89 -2.49 9.94
CA GLU A 65 -12.44 -1.63 11.00
C GLU A 65 -13.33 -0.50 10.46
N VAL A 66 -13.33 -0.26 9.14
CA VAL A 66 -14.19 0.77 8.55
C VAL A 66 -15.65 0.49 8.84
N ILE A 67 -16.27 1.36 9.61
CA ILE A 67 -17.71 1.30 9.92
C ILE A 67 -18.45 2.14 8.86
N TRP A 68 -19.05 1.48 7.90
CA TRP A 68 -19.81 2.11 6.84
C TRP A 68 -21.12 1.37 6.58
N PRO A 69 -22.23 2.06 6.26
CA PRO A 69 -23.45 1.40 5.84
C PRO A 69 -23.17 0.64 4.54
N THR A 70 -23.10 -0.67 4.65
CA THR A 70 -22.73 -1.54 3.53
C THR A 70 -23.94 -1.90 2.69
N ARG A 71 -23.83 -1.71 1.38
CA ARG A 71 -24.66 -2.43 0.41
C ARG A 71 -24.00 -3.77 0.11
N LYS A 72 -24.77 -4.75 -0.32
CA LYS A 72 -24.24 -6.10 -0.66
C LYS A 72 -23.14 -6.11 -1.74
N SER A 73 -23.04 -5.02 -2.52
CA SER A 73 -22.06 -4.84 -3.59
C SER A 73 -20.81 -4.09 -3.16
N THR A 74 -20.67 -3.74 -1.88
CA THR A 74 -19.54 -2.98 -1.38
C THR A 74 -18.36 -3.89 -1.07
N ARG A 75 -17.19 -3.56 -1.62
CA ARG A 75 -15.93 -4.22 -1.33
C ARG A 75 -15.07 -3.32 -0.46
N PHE A 76 -14.30 -3.93 0.43
CA PHE A 76 -13.29 -3.26 1.25
C PHE A 76 -11.92 -3.81 0.90
N THR A 77 -10.95 -2.92 0.73
CA THR A 77 -9.60 -3.28 0.30
C THR A 77 -8.58 -2.53 1.15
N GLY A 78 -7.61 -3.26 1.68
CA GLY A 78 -6.41 -2.69 2.27
C GLY A 78 -5.33 -2.54 1.19
N LEU A 79 -4.79 -1.34 1.03
CA LEU A 79 -3.74 -1.02 0.07
C LEU A 79 -2.45 -0.62 0.78
N ALA A 80 -1.40 -1.39 0.58
CA ALA A 80 -0.04 -1.02 0.98
C ALA A 80 0.66 -0.25 -0.14
N PHE A 81 1.10 0.95 0.16
CA PHE A 81 1.96 1.76 -0.70
C PHE A 81 3.37 1.74 -0.12
N CYS A 82 4.28 1.03 -0.77
CA CYS A 82 5.63 0.77 -0.26
C CYS A 82 6.69 1.43 -1.13
N PRO A 83 7.10 2.68 -0.82
CA PRO A 83 8.27 3.27 -1.43
C PRO A 83 9.52 2.49 -1.02
N ILE A 84 10.42 2.25 -1.97
CA ILE A 84 11.63 1.46 -1.79
C ILE A 84 12.84 2.37 -1.71
N TRP A 85 13.79 2.03 -0.86
CA TRP A 85 15.05 2.75 -0.80
C TRP A 85 16.24 1.84 -0.53
N ILE A 86 17.41 2.31 -0.95
CA ILE A 86 18.71 1.68 -0.72
C ILE A 86 19.76 2.76 -0.48
N SER A 87 20.78 2.45 0.32
CA SER A 87 21.95 3.35 0.42
C SER A 87 22.67 3.43 -0.92
N GLY A 88 23.01 4.63 -1.37
CA GLY A 88 23.77 4.84 -2.59
C GLY A 88 25.16 4.22 -2.58
N LYS A 89 25.71 3.88 -1.38
CA LYS A 89 26.94 3.12 -1.24
C LYS A 89 26.82 1.66 -1.74
N GLN A 90 25.60 1.17 -1.90
CA GLN A 90 25.29 -0.20 -2.34
C GLN A 90 24.60 -0.19 -3.72
N GLN A 91 24.82 0.85 -4.50
CA GLN A 91 24.19 1.02 -5.83
C GLN A 91 24.48 -0.16 -6.78
N GLU A 92 25.65 -0.77 -6.70
CA GLU A 92 26.01 -1.93 -7.50
C GLU A 92 25.14 -3.16 -7.26
N LYS A 93 24.47 -3.25 -6.11
CA LYS A 93 23.54 -4.33 -5.75
C LYS A 93 22.08 -4.02 -6.12
N LEU A 94 21.79 -2.84 -6.62
CA LEU A 94 20.42 -2.34 -6.79
C LEU A 94 19.59 -3.23 -7.70
N GLU A 95 20.08 -3.59 -8.88
CA GLU A 95 19.34 -4.42 -9.84
C GLU A 95 19.02 -5.81 -9.28
N GLU A 96 19.99 -6.46 -8.67
CA GLU A 96 19.80 -7.75 -8.02
C GLU A 96 18.74 -7.67 -6.92
N ARG A 97 18.83 -6.64 -6.07
CA ARG A 97 17.88 -6.44 -4.98
C ARG A 97 16.47 -6.12 -5.45
N ILE A 98 16.31 -5.41 -6.56
CA ILE A 98 14.99 -5.18 -7.16
C ILE A 98 14.40 -6.49 -7.66
N TYR A 99 15.18 -7.37 -8.32
CA TYR A 99 14.70 -8.68 -8.74
C TYR A 99 14.25 -9.54 -7.57
N GLU A 100 15.04 -9.62 -6.51
CA GLU A 100 14.69 -10.34 -5.28
C GLU A 100 13.43 -9.78 -4.63
N LEU A 101 13.30 -8.46 -4.60
CA LEU A 101 12.12 -7.76 -4.07
C LEU A 101 10.85 -8.11 -4.84
N LEU A 102 10.89 -8.06 -6.17
CA LEU A 102 9.74 -8.38 -7.02
C LEU A 102 9.34 -9.85 -6.90
N ASP A 103 10.30 -10.76 -6.83
CA ASP A 103 10.04 -12.18 -6.60
C ASP A 103 9.38 -12.39 -5.22
N THR A 104 9.90 -11.74 -4.19
CA THR A 104 9.34 -11.77 -2.84
C THR A 104 7.92 -11.22 -2.81
N ALA A 105 7.67 -10.07 -3.46
CA ALA A 105 6.36 -9.45 -3.51
C ALA A 105 5.32 -10.36 -4.17
N LYS A 106 5.68 -11.02 -5.25
CA LYS A 106 4.81 -12.01 -5.94
C LYS A 106 4.46 -13.19 -5.05
N LYS A 107 5.41 -13.67 -4.26
CA LYS A 107 5.21 -14.81 -3.33
C LYS A 107 4.33 -14.49 -2.13
N LEU A 108 4.10 -13.22 -1.82
CA LEU A 108 3.19 -12.81 -0.74
C LEU A 108 1.71 -13.08 -1.08
N ASN A 109 1.41 -13.35 -2.34
CA ASN A 109 0.09 -13.78 -2.77
C ASN A 109 -1.04 -12.79 -2.48
N SER A 110 -0.74 -11.49 -2.58
CA SER A 110 -1.76 -10.45 -2.50
C SER A 110 -2.71 -10.52 -3.70
N ASP A 111 -3.94 -10.06 -3.53
CA ASP A 111 -4.94 -10.04 -4.62
C ASP A 111 -4.48 -9.17 -5.79
N VAL A 112 -3.77 -8.08 -5.48
CA VAL A 112 -3.11 -7.23 -6.47
C VAL A 112 -1.67 -6.99 -6.04
N THR A 113 -0.75 -7.20 -6.96
CA THR A 113 0.66 -6.81 -6.84
C THR A 113 1.02 -5.96 -8.04
N ALA A 114 1.41 -4.71 -7.81
CA ALA A 114 1.84 -3.79 -8.85
C ALA A 114 3.16 -3.11 -8.43
N TRP A 115 3.93 -2.68 -9.40
CA TRP A 115 5.20 -2.01 -9.13
C TRP A 115 5.54 -1.01 -10.24
N PHE A 116 6.35 -0.03 -9.87
CA PHE A 116 6.89 0.94 -10.79
C PHE A 116 8.33 1.28 -10.43
N PHE A 117 9.28 0.88 -11.29
CA PHE A 117 10.72 1.08 -11.11
C PHE A 117 11.32 1.73 -12.36
N PRO A 118 11.10 3.03 -12.58
CA PRO A 118 11.60 3.71 -13.77
C PRO A 118 13.13 3.79 -13.76
N SER A 119 13.74 3.49 -14.90
CA SER A 119 15.21 3.45 -15.04
C SER A 119 15.90 4.76 -14.66
N ILE A 120 15.24 5.89 -14.89
CA ILE A 120 15.76 7.22 -14.57
C ILE A 120 16.08 7.43 -13.08
N LEU A 121 15.43 6.66 -12.18
CA LEU A 121 15.63 6.77 -10.75
C LEU A 121 16.83 5.96 -10.23
N ARG A 122 17.42 5.10 -11.06
CA ARG A 122 18.53 4.20 -10.66
C ARG A 122 19.78 4.93 -10.18
N ASN A 123 20.02 6.12 -10.72
CA ASN A 123 21.24 6.89 -10.49
C ASN A 123 20.99 8.19 -9.71
N LYS A 124 19.77 8.42 -9.24
CA LYS A 124 19.44 9.63 -8.50
C LYS A 124 19.60 9.38 -6.99
N LYS A 125 20.46 10.17 -6.37
CA LYS A 125 20.68 10.18 -4.92
C LYS A 125 20.08 11.46 -4.32
N ASP A 126 19.48 11.32 -3.15
CA ASP A 126 19.08 12.48 -2.35
C ASP A 126 20.28 13.09 -1.62
N GLU A 127 20.03 14.13 -0.81
CA GLU A 127 21.06 14.81 -0.01
C GLU A 127 21.74 13.89 1.01
N GLN A 128 21.08 12.81 1.42
CA GLN A 128 21.61 11.81 2.34
C GLN A 128 22.31 10.64 1.63
N GLY A 129 22.41 10.69 0.31
CA GLY A 129 23.00 9.63 -0.51
C GLY A 129 22.12 8.40 -0.67
N LYS A 130 20.82 8.51 -0.46
CA LYS A 130 19.86 7.41 -0.67
C LYS A 130 19.31 7.42 -2.09
N ILE A 131 19.07 6.23 -2.62
CA ILE A 131 18.40 6.01 -3.89
C ILE A 131 16.99 5.49 -3.61
N TYR A 132 16.00 6.06 -4.28
CA TYR A 132 14.60 5.65 -4.25
C TYR A 132 14.18 5.14 -5.62
N PRO A 133 14.43 3.85 -5.92
CA PRO A 133 14.32 3.34 -7.29
C PRO A 133 12.88 3.15 -7.77
N GLY A 134 11.92 3.09 -6.86
CA GLY A 134 10.53 2.86 -7.22
C GLY A 134 9.62 2.54 -6.04
N VAL A 135 8.47 1.98 -6.37
CA VAL A 135 7.40 1.68 -5.42
C VAL A 135 6.77 0.32 -5.73
N ILE A 136 6.33 -0.36 -4.68
CA ILE A 136 5.45 -1.54 -4.76
C ILE A 136 4.10 -1.21 -4.15
N LEU A 137 3.04 -1.66 -4.80
CA LEU A 137 1.67 -1.64 -4.31
C LEU A 137 1.21 -3.08 -4.08
N LEU A 138 0.67 -3.34 -2.91
CA LEU A 138 0.04 -4.61 -2.56
C LEU A 138 -1.36 -4.33 -2.05
N ALA A 139 -2.37 -5.01 -2.59
CA ALA A 139 -3.74 -4.81 -2.15
C ALA A 139 -4.42 -6.15 -1.86
N ASN A 140 -5.19 -6.18 -0.79
CA ASN A 140 -6.01 -7.32 -0.41
C ASN A 140 -7.45 -6.90 -0.15
N ALA A 141 -8.37 -7.58 -0.81
CA ALA A 141 -9.77 -7.51 -0.43
C ALA A 141 -9.94 -8.13 0.97
N VAL A 142 -10.73 -7.49 1.81
CA VAL A 142 -10.96 -7.98 3.17
C VAL A 142 -12.40 -8.43 3.33
N SER A 143 -12.58 -9.58 3.99
CA SER A 143 -13.88 -10.07 4.38
C SER A 143 -14.27 -9.45 5.72
N ARG A 144 -15.50 -8.97 5.80
CA ARG A 144 -16.11 -8.47 7.03
C ARG A 144 -17.09 -9.49 7.55
N SER A 145 -16.84 -9.92 8.74
CA SER A 145 -17.77 -10.80 9.48
C SER A 145 -18.87 -9.97 10.14
#